data_6e39af6be1fc7c76dade94dbd2362e51
#
_entry.id   6e39af6be1fc7c76dade94dbd2362e51
#
_cell.length_a   1.000
_cell.length_b   1.000
_cell.length_c   1.000
_cell.angle_alpha   90.00
_cell.angle_beta   90.00
_cell.angle_gamma   90.00
#
_symmetry.space_group_name_H-M   'P 1'
#
loop_
_entity.id
_entity.type
_entity.pdbx_description
1 polymer ?
#
loop_
_entity_poly.entity_id
_entity_poly.type
_entity_poly.pdbx_seq_one_letter_code
_entity_poly.pdbx_strand_id
1 'polypeptide(L)'
;MKSILFIHQSAELYGSDKTILMFISSLDKQKYFPVVMLPFDGPLKREFEKNNIKVVIAPVLKLYRKMFTPGNILKFCKEYKEGLRIINQLHKEHRFSIVYSHTLAALIGIIFARKNNIKHLWHVQEIIAKPVLFNKGFVKLLSLKSNHIAVYDSKTTMEFWIKDNPTLAKKSKFVCNGLDVKDKPAPNLDDIQKIRNEVFKVQPNDVVIGLVGRINSWKGQQLLLEAFSKIANLHPNVKLVYIGSAPPNQEFFEIELNEKIASYNLSERVIIVPFQENIWRFWDSIDIAVVPSTEPEPFGMVAIEAMLAKKPVVAANHGGLTETVVTNETGFLFKPNDSQSLAEAISILIDDKIKRTSFGEKGYERVHLYFSLEKHVAEFETIFETLLNS
;
A
#
# COMPACT_ATOMS: atom_id res chain seq x y z
N MET A 1 18.63 -5.80 24.24
CA MET A 1 18.06 -5.19 23.04
C MET A 1 18.60 -5.93 21.82
N LYS A 2 17.76 -6.36 20.87
CA LYS A 2 18.14 -7.13 19.67
C LYS A 2 18.18 -6.18 18.47
N SER A 3 19.31 -6.20 17.75
CA SER A 3 19.46 -5.34 16.56
C SER A 3 18.84 -6.00 15.33
N ILE A 4 18.04 -5.23 14.58
CA ILE A 4 17.39 -5.68 13.35
C ILE A 4 17.80 -4.75 12.21
N LEU A 5 18.28 -5.31 11.11
CA LEU A 5 18.56 -4.59 9.88
C LEU A 5 17.32 -4.62 9.00
N PHE A 6 16.71 -3.46 8.77
CA PHE A 6 15.62 -3.26 7.85
C PHE A 6 16.15 -2.73 6.51
N ILE A 7 15.80 -3.38 5.42
CA ILE A 7 16.24 -3.02 4.07
C ILE A 7 15.01 -2.68 3.23
N HIS A 8 14.96 -1.46 2.72
CA HIS A 8 13.85 -0.98 1.91
C HIS A 8 14.32 -0.44 0.56
N GLN A 9 13.48 -0.57 -0.48
CA GLN A 9 13.83 -0.29 -1.88
C GLN A 9 13.70 1.18 -2.31
N SER A 10 13.17 2.03 -1.47
CA SER A 10 12.82 3.42 -1.76
C SER A 10 13.20 4.33 -0.59
N ALA A 11 13.31 5.63 -0.84
CA ALA A 11 13.46 6.65 0.20
C ALA A 11 12.46 7.79 0.01
N GLU A 12 11.39 7.55 -0.75
CA GLU A 12 10.26 8.46 -0.95
C GLU A 12 9.27 8.38 0.24
N LEU A 13 8.06 8.96 0.09
CA LEU A 13 6.97 8.88 1.09
C LEU A 13 5.65 8.40 0.47
N TYR A 14 5.73 7.42 -0.43
CA TYR A 14 4.53 6.75 -0.96
C TYR A 14 4.01 5.67 -0.01
N GLY A 15 2.93 4.98 -0.38
CA GLY A 15 2.21 4.06 0.50
C GLY A 15 3.11 3.06 1.25
N SER A 16 3.96 2.29 0.55
CA SER A 16 4.85 1.31 1.19
C SER A 16 5.93 1.96 2.06
N ASP A 17 6.37 3.19 1.70
CA ASP A 17 7.35 3.94 2.47
C ASP A 17 6.74 4.43 3.80
N LYS A 18 5.49 4.92 3.76
CA LYS A 18 4.74 5.31 4.96
C LYS A 18 4.46 4.11 5.87
N THR A 19 4.09 2.96 5.28
CA THR A 19 3.81 1.74 6.06
C THR A 19 5.03 1.28 6.85
N ILE A 20 6.21 1.20 6.20
CA ILE A 20 7.44 0.78 6.90
C ILE A 20 7.90 1.83 7.92
N LEU A 21 7.70 3.13 7.66
CA LEU A 21 8.00 4.19 8.61
C LEU A 21 7.16 4.04 9.88
N MET A 22 5.84 3.94 9.75
CA MET A 22 4.94 3.73 10.89
C MET A 22 5.31 2.48 11.67
N PHE A 23 5.52 1.36 10.99
CA PHE A 23 5.88 0.09 11.61
C PHE A 23 7.17 0.19 12.43
N ILE A 24 8.28 0.62 11.83
CA ILE A 24 9.59 0.67 12.52
C ILE A 24 9.59 1.70 13.66
N SER A 25 8.90 2.83 13.46
CA SER A 25 8.81 3.89 14.48
C SER A 25 8.04 3.44 15.74
N SER A 26 7.15 2.48 15.58
CA SER A 26 6.27 1.95 16.64
C SER A 26 6.80 0.68 17.32
N LEU A 27 7.94 0.14 16.88
CA LEU A 27 8.58 -1.01 17.55
C LEU A 27 8.98 -0.67 18.98
N ASP A 28 8.88 -1.65 19.89
CA ASP A 28 9.34 -1.53 21.26
C ASP A 28 10.85 -1.26 21.33
N LYS A 29 11.22 0.01 21.57
CA LYS A 29 12.61 0.47 21.63
C LYS A 29 13.40 -0.10 22.82
N GLN A 30 12.76 -0.74 23.79
CA GLN A 30 13.45 -1.47 24.87
C GLN A 30 13.88 -2.87 24.40
N LYS A 31 13.11 -3.48 23.50
CA LYS A 31 13.38 -4.81 22.94
C LYS A 31 14.26 -4.77 21.69
N TYR A 32 14.00 -3.83 20.78
CA TYR A 32 14.58 -3.81 19.44
C TYR A 32 15.36 -2.52 19.16
N PHE A 33 16.48 -2.69 18.42
CA PHE A 33 17.27 -1.58 17.87
C PHE A 33 17.21 -1.66 16.35
N PRO A 34 16.36 -0.86 15.70
CA PRO A 34 16.26 -0.83 14.25
C PRO A 34 17.41 -0.05 13.62
N VAL A 35 17.99 -0.61 12.56
CA VAL A 35 18.87 0.10 11.63
C VAL A 35 18.25 -0.02 10.24
N VAL A 36 17.97 1.10 9.59
CA VAL A 36 17.32 1.13 8.29
C VAL A 36 18.34 1.40 7.19
N MET A 37 18.32 0.59 6.14
CA MET A 37 19.12 0.76 4.95
C MET A 37 18.24 1.18 3.77
N LEU A 38 18.54 2.34 3.17
CA LEU A 38 17.83 2.92 2.03
C LEU A 38 18.77 3.09 0.83
N PRO A 39 18.24 3.05 -0.42
CA PRO A 39 19.07 3.12 -1.62
C PRO A 39 19.61 4.52 -1.96
N PHE A 40 18.98 5.58 -1.48
CA PHE A 40 19.36 6.97 -1.71
C PHE A 40 18.85 7.88 -0.60
N ASP A 41 19.37 9.12 -0.54
CA ASP A 41 18.89 10.15 0.39
C ASP A 41 17.57 10.73 -0.11
N GLY A 42 16.53 10.67 0.73
CA GLY A 42 15.18 11.11 0.38
C GLY A 42 14.35 11.47 1.62
N PRO A 43 13.08 11.86 1.40
CA PRO A 43 12.22 12.31 2.50
C PRO A 43 12.01 11.23 3.58
N LEU A 44 11.94 9.95 3.22
CA LEU A 44 11.79 8.86 4.19
C LEU A 44 12.96 8.78 5.18
N LYS A 45 14.19 9.05 4.74
CA LYS A 45 15.35 9.09 5.64
C LYS A 45 15.15 10.14 6.72
N ARG A 46 14.73 11.36 6.32
CA ARG A 46 14.51 12.46 7.28
C ARG A 46 13.44 12.11 8.31
N GLU A 47 12.38 11.44 7.90
CA GLU A 47 11.32 11.01 8.82
C GLU A 47 11.81 9.94 9.81
N PHE A 48 12.62 8.97 9.38
CA PHE A 48 13.25 8.01 10.30
C PHE A 48 14.19 8.71 11.29
N GLU A 49 15.02 9.62 10.82
CA GLU A 49 15.96 10.38 11.68
C GLU A 49 15.24 11.24 12.73
N LYS A 50 14.10 11.88 12.37
CA LYS A 50 13.22 12.57 13.33
C LYS A 50 12.70 11.64 14.44
N ASN A 51 12.49 10.37 14.12
CA ASN A 51 12.08 9.35 15.09
C ASN A 51 13.26 8.68 15.84
N ASN A 52 14.47 9.24 15.74
CA ASN A 52 15.71 8.72 16.32
C ASN A 52 16.05 7.29 15.84
N ILE A 53 15.75 6.97 14.58
CA ILE A 53 16.08 5.71 13.95
C ILE A 53 17.33 5.88 13.09
N LYS A 54 18.32 5.02 13.28
CA LYS A 54 19.57 5.05 12.51
C LYS A 54 19.29 4.65 11.05
N VAL A 55 19.66 5.54 10.12
CA VAL A 55 19.54 5.29 8.67
C VAL A 55 20.91 5.25 8.02
N VAL A 56 21.09 4.34 7.08
CA VAL A 56 22.28 4.19 6.27
C VAL A 56 21.91 4.17 4.79
N ILE A 57 22.60 4.98 4.00
CA ILE A 57 22.42 4.97 2.54
C ILE A 57 23.44 4.01 1.94
N ALA A 58 22.90 2.97 1.25
CA ALA A 58 23.74 1.99 0.58
C ALA A 58 22.94 1.24 -0.51
N PRO A 59 23.61 0.63 -1.51
CA PRO A 59 22.94 -0.15 -2.55
C PRO A 59 22.16 -1.33 -1.98
N VAL A 60 20.85 -1.40 -2.24
CA VAL A 60 19.95 -2.47 -1.77
C VAL A 60 19.79 -3.61 -2.78
N LEU A 61 20.49 -3.54 -3.91
CA LEU A 61 20.37 -4.46 -5.05
C LEU A 61 18.95 -4.55 -5.58
N LYS A 62 18.41 -3.38 -5.93
CA LYS A 62 17.05 -3.28 -6.45
C LYS A 62 16.92 -3.99 -7.79
N LEU A 63 15.98 -4.94 -7.87
CA LEU A 63 15.63 -5.58 -9.14
C LEU A 63 14.79 -4.64 -10.02
N TYR A 64 15.17 -4.50 -11.28
CA TYR A 64 14.41 -3.75 -12.30
C TYR A 64 14.53 -4.41 -13.68
N ARG A 65 13.54 -4.18 -14.54
CA ARG A 65 13.43 -4.90 -15.85
C ARG A 65 14.65 -4.82 -16.74
N LYS A 66 15.36 -3.67 -16.76
CA LYS A 66 16.57 -3.46 -17.59
C LYS A 66 17.88 -3.94 -16.96
N MET A 67 17.82 -4.62 -15.80
CA MET A 67 19.01 -5.03 -15.05
C MET A 67 19.94 -5.99 -15.82
N PHE A 68 19.39 -6.80 -16.73
CA PHE A 68 20.13 -7.82 -17.46
C PHE A 68 20.84 -7.33 -18.72
N THR A 69 20.98 -6.00 -18.91
CA THR A 69 21.84 -5.45 -19.97
C THR A 69 23.32 -5.46 -19.51
N PRO A 70 24.31 -5.61 -20.43
CA PRO A 70 25.73 -5.74 -20.05
C PRO A 70 26.25 -4.63 -19.12
N GLY A 71 25.92 -3.36 -19.40
CA GLY A 71 26.32 -2.23 -18.55
C GLY A 71 25.69 -2.26 -17.14
N ASN A 72 24.44 -2.71 -17.03
CA ASN A 72 23.74 -2.82 -15.77
C ASN A 72 24.23 -4.01 -14.92
N ILE A 73 24.73 -5.08 -15.56
CA ILE A 73 25.35 -6.22 -14.83
C ILE A 73 26.61 -5.75 -14.11
N LEU A 74 27.48 -4.98 -14.78
CA LEU A 74 28.67 -4.41 -14.14
C LEU A 74 28.32 -3.48 -12.97
N LYS A 75 27.32 -2.62 -13.16
CA LYS A 75 26.78 -1.78 -12.08
C LYS A 75 26.28 -2.61 -10.91
N PHE A 76 25.51 -3.66 -11.17
CA PHE A 76 25.00 -4.57 -10.16
C PHE A 76 26.14 -5.26 -9.37
N CYS A 77 27.21 -5.71 -10.06
CA CYS A 77 28.38 -6.29 -9.39
C CYS A 77 29.10 -5.28 -8.48
N LYS A 78 29.18 -4.02 -8.89
CA LYS A 78 29.74 -2.93 -8.06
C LYS A 78 28.86 -2.67 -6.84
N GLU A 79 27.56 -2.48 -7.05
CA GLU A 79 26.58 -2.28 -5.98
C GLU A 79 26.54 -3.44 -4.98
N TYR A 80 26.67 -4.68 -5.47
CA TYR A 80 26.76 -5.89 -4.64
C TYR A 80 27.97 -5.83 -3.70
N LYS A 81 29.16 -5.53 -4.21
CA LYS A 81 30.38 -5.44 -3.40
C LYS A 81 30.31 -4.31 -2.38
N GLU A 82 29.85 -3.15 -2.80
CA GLU A 82 29.71 -1.96 -1.96
C GLU A 82 28.67 -2.16 -0.87
N GLY A 83 27.46 -2.59 -1.22
CA GLY A 83 26.40 -2.85 -0.27
C GLY A 83 26.79 -3.88 0.79
N LEU A 84 27.40 -5.01 0.39
CA LEU A 84 27.89 -6.00 1.35
C LEU A 84 29.01 -5.47 2.24
N ARG A 85 29.92 -4.65 1.73
CA ARG A 85 30.98 -4.01 2.52
C ARG A 85 30.37 -3.15 3.63
N ILE A 86 29.38 -2.31 3.28
CA ILE A 86 28.71 -1.42 4.23
C ILE A 86 27.94 -2.23 5.28
N ILE A 87 27.13 -3.21 4.86
CA ILE A 87 26.36 -4.03 5.81
C ILE A 87 27.27 -4.84 6.74
N ASN A 88 28.37 -5.40 6.23
CA ASN A 88 29.33 -6.13 7.07
C ASN A 88 29.98 -5.21 8.12
N GLN A 89 30.28 -3.97 7.79
CA GLN A 89 30.78 -2.99 8.74
C GLN A 89 29.73 -2.68 9.82
N LEU A 90 28.50 -2.41 9.43
CA LEU A 90 27.37 -2.20 10.36
C LEU A 90 27.13 -3.43 11.25
N HIS A 91 27.27 -4.63 10.70
CA HIS A 91 27.09 -5.85 11.48
C HIS A 91 28.18 -6.05 12.55
N LYS A 92 29.42 -5.65 12.28
CA LYS A 92 30.48 -5.64 13.32
C LYS A 92 30.14 -4.72 14.48
N GLU A 93 29.51 -3.59 14.19
CA GLU A 93 29.08 -2.58 15.19
C GLU A 93 27.82 -3.02 15.93
N HIS A 94 26.78 -3.41 15.21
CA HIS A 94 25.44 -3.62 15.77
C HIS A 94 25.06 -5.08 16.03
N ARG A 95 25.80 -6.07 15.49
CA ARG A 95 25.56 -7.52 15.64
C ARG A 95 24.10 -7.88 15.35
N PHE A 96 23.63 -7.63 14.12
CA PHE A 96 22.26 -7.91 13.71
C PHE A 96 21.83 -9.34 14.01
N SER A 97 20.69 -9.49 14.67
CA SER A 97 20.07 -10.78 15.00
C SER A 97 19.07 -11.21 13.93
N ILE A 98 18.44 -10.23 13.24
CA ILE A 98 17.48 -10.43 12.16
C ILE A 98 17.82 -9.48 11.03
N VAL A 99 17.65 -9.94 9.80
CA VAL A 99 17.61 -9.13 8.58
C VAL A 99 16.18 -9.15 8.05
N TYR A 100 15.57 -7.99 7.95
CA TYR A 100 14.22 -7.80 7.44
C TYR A 100 14.31 -7.13 6.06
N SER A 101 13.94 -7.86 5.00
CA SER A 101 13.81 -7.30 3.65
C SER A 101 12.37 -6.90 3.39
N HIS A 102 12.15 -5.60 3.16
CA HIS A 102 10.85 -5.05 2.82
C HIS A 102 10.72 -4.94 1.30
N THR A 103 9.73 -5.61 0.74
CA THR A 103 9.49 -5.84 -0.69
C THR A 103 10.43 -6.87 -1.35
N LEU A 104 9.98 -7.47 -2.46
CA LEU A 104 10.77 -8.43 -3.23
C LEU A 104 11.94 -7.80 -3.99
N ALA A 105 11.91 -6.50 -4.17
CA ALA A 105 12.93 -5.81 -4.96
C ALA A 105 14.28 -5.70 -4.24
N ALA A 106 14.36 -5.79 -2.91
CA ALA A 106 15.58 -5.60 -2.13
C ALA A 106 16.32 -6.94 -1.88
N LEU A 107 17.23 -7.32 -2.78
CA LEU A 107 17.88 -8.63 -2.75
C LEU A 107 19.06 -8.74 -1.77
N ILE A 108 19.68 -7.64 -1.38
CA ILE A 108 20.93 -7.70 -0.61
C ILE A 108 20.74 -8.35 0.75
N GLY A 109 19.55 -8.25 1.35
CA GLY A 109 19.22 -8.80 2.66
C GLY A 109 19.37 -10.32 2.72
N ILE A 110 18.77 -11.06 1.80
CA ILE A 110 18.87 -12.52 1.76
C ILE A 110 20.30 -12.99 1.49
N ILE A 111 21.06 -12.25 0.67
CA ILE A 111 22.44 -12.56 0.36
C ILE A 111 23.32 -12.39 1.60
N PHE A 112 23.18 -11.27 2.30
CA PHE A 112 23.92 -10.96 3.52
C PHE A 112 23.56 -11.93 4.63
N ALA A 113 22.29 -12.19 4.88
CA ALA A 113 21.82 -13.12 5.90
C ALA A 113 22.36 -14.53 5.68
N ARG A 114 22.35 -15.01 4.42
CA ARG A 114 22.93 -16.32 4.06
C ARG A 114 24.43 -16.42 4.35
N LYS A 115 25.20 -15.37 4.02
CA LYS A 115 26.66 -15.35 4.22
C LYS A 115 27.06 -15.35 5.69
N ASN A 116 26.26 -14.76 6.55
CA ASN A 116 26.57 -14.55 7.96
C ASN A 116 25.74 -15.46 8.89
N ASN A 117 24.94 -16.37 8.33
CA ASN A 117 24.05 -17.28 9.08
C ASN A 117 23.11 -16.54 10.04
N ILE A 118 22.53 -15.40 9.57
CA ILE A 118 21.60 -14.57 10.34
C ILE A 118 20.18 -14.92 9.92
N LYS A 119 19.22 -14.82 10.86
CA LYS A 119 17.80 -15.03 10.57
C LYS A 119 17.31 -14.00 9.55
N HIS A 120 16.63 -14.44 8.50
CA HIS A 120 16.09 -13.58 7.46
C HIS A 120 14.57 -13.68 7.43
N LEU A 121 13.92 -12.53 7.42
CA LEU A 121 12.50 -12.35 7.18
C LEU A 121 12.31 -11.55 5.88
N TRP A 122 11.44 -12.06 5.01
CA TRP A 122 11.03 -11.31 3.81
C TRP A 122 9.58 -10.87 3.94
N HIS A 123 9.36 -9.56 3.98
CA HIS A 123 8.01 -8.99 3.94
C HIS A 123 7.64 -8.67 2.49
N VAL A 124 6.68 -9.42 1.96
CA VAL A 124 6.27 -9.41 0.55
C VAL A 124 4.99 -8.61 0.40
N GLN A 125 5.09 -7.50 -0.28
CA GLN A 125 3.98 -6.58 -0.54
C GLN A 125 3.59 -6.53 -2.03
N GLU A 126 3.93 -7.56 -2.79
CA GLU A 126 3.68 -7.59 -4.23
C GLU A 126 2.96 -8.88 -4.65
N ILE A 127 2.09 -8.73 -5.64
CA ILE A 127 1.52 -9.83 -6.42
C ILE A 127 2.12 -9.74 -7.82
N ILE A 128 3.08 -10.61 -8.16
CA ILE A 128 3.78 -10.60 -9.45
C ILE A 128 3.34 -11.82 -10.26
N ALA A 129 2.26 -11.66 -11.02
CA ALA A 129 1.76 -12.73 -11.90
C ALA A 129 2.58 -12.84 -13.20
N LYS A 130 3.03 -11.72 -13.74
CA LYS A 130 3.76 -11.64 -15.02
C LYS A 130 5.00 -10.75 -14.91
N PRO A 131 6.11 -11.06 -15.62
CA PRO A 131 6.34 -12.28 -16.42
C PRO A 131 6.48 -13.54 -15.53
N VAL A 132 6.00 -14.69 -16.00
CA VAL A 132 6.01 -15.97 -15.25
C VAL A 132 7.43 -16.37 -14.80
N LEU A 133 8.46 -16.05 -15.59
CA LEU A 133 9.85 -16.34 -15.22
C LEU A 133 10.29 -15.61 -13.94
N PHE A 134 9.87 -14.34 -13.78
CA PHE A 134 10.13 -13.55 -12.56
C PHE A 134 9.39 -14.14 -11.36
N ASN A 135 8.11 -14.50 -11.54
CA ASN A 135 7.34 -15.15 -10.50
C ASN A 135 8.07 -16.42 -10.00
N LYS A 136 8.41 -17.34 -10.91
CA LYS A 136 9.15 -18.58 -10.57
C LYS A 136 10.49 -18.29 -9.89
N GLY A 137 11.21 -17.25 -10.32
CA GLY A 137 12.46 -16.80 -9.72
C GLY A 137 12.26 -16.36 -8.26
N PHE A 138 11.24 -15.54 -7.99
CA PHE A 138 10.92 -15.11 -6.62
C PHE A 138 10.42 -16.26 -5.75
N VAL A 139 9.57 -17.15 -6.25
CA VAL A 139 9.16 -18.35 -5.53
C VAL A 139 10.39 -19.18 -5.10
N LYS A 140 11.38 -19.33 -5.98
CA LYS A 140 12.63 -20.02 -5.66
C LYS A 140 13.43 -19.28 -4.59
N LEU A 141 13.55 -17.96 -4.67
CA LEU A 141 14.25 -17.14 -3.68
C LEU A 141 13.58 -17.20 -2.31
N LEU A 142 12.27 -17.04 -2.25
CA LEU A 142 11.48 -17.14 -1.04
C LEU A 142 11.60 -18.54 -0.40
N SER A 143 11.74 -19.60 -1.22
CA SER A 143 11.88 -21.00 -0.76
C SER A 143 13.26 -21.35 -0.23
N LEU A 144 14.28 -20.51 -0.42
CA LEU A 144 15.64 -20.78 0.08
C LEU A 144 15.64 -21.03 1.59
N LYS A 145 16.48 -21.97 2.05
CA LYS A 145 16.65 -22.23 3.51
C LYS A 145 17.10 -21.00 4.29
N SER A 146 17.86 -20.11 3.66
CA SER A 146 18.31 -18.84 4.25
C SER A 146 17.20 -17.80 4.43
N ASN A 147 16.06 -17.94 3.75
CA ASN A 147 14.85 -17.22 4.08
C ASN A 147 14.07 -18.01 5.12
N HIS A 148 14.08 -17.57 6.37
CA HIS A 148 13.48 -18.31 7.48
C HIS A 148 11.97 -18.20 7.48
N ILE A 149 11.46 -17.02 7.14
CA ILE A 149 10.02 -16.74 7.06
C ILE A 149 9.72 -15.74 5.94
N ALA A 150 8.64 -15.95 5.22
CA ALA A 150 8.02 -14.99 4.32
C ALA A 150 6.72 -14.49 4.96
N VAL A 151 6.59 -13.18 5.12
CA VAL A 151 5.40 -12.53 5.66
C VAL A 151 4.73 -11.74 4.54
N TYR A 152 3.44 -11.86 4.41
CA TYR A 152 2.63 -11.21 3.37
C TYR A 152 1.62 -10.26 4.03
N ASP A 153 1.28 -9.18 3.36
CA ASP A 153 0.36 -8.16 3.88
C ASP A 153 -1.14 -8.55 3.81
N SER A 154 -1.45 -9.69 3.20
CA SER A 154 -2.79 -10.29 3.21
C SER A 154 -2.71 -11.81 3.03
N LYS A 155 -3.78 -12.50 3.43
CA LYS A 155 -3.94 -13.95 3.20
C LYS A 155 -3.97 -14.25 1.70
N THR A 156 -4.67 -13.43 0.92
CA THR A 156 -4.77 -13.57 -0.54
C THR A 156 -3.39 -13.44 -1.20
N THR A 157 -2.56 -12.49 -0.77
CA THR A 157 -1.18 -12.37 -1.26
C THR A 157 -0.35 -13.59 -0.87
N MET A 158 -0.48 -14.08 0.35
CA MET A 158 0.19 -15.33 0.77
C MET A 158 -0.25 -16.51 -0.09
N GLU A 159 -1.55 -16.72 -0.27
CA GLU A 159 -2.10 -17.83 -1.07
C GLU A 159 -1.62 -17.79 -2.51
N PHE A 160 -1.53 -16.60 -3.12
CA PHE A 160 -0.95 -16.43 -4.46
C PHE A 160 0.48 -16.98 -4.56
N TRP A 161 1.33 -16.71 -3.57
CA TRP A 161 2.74 -17.12 -3.60
C TRP A 161 2.97 -18.59 -3.21
N ILE A 162 2.14 -19.17 -2.34
CA ILE A 162 2.31 -20.55 -1.86
C ILE A 162 1.56 -21.59 -2.67
N LYS A 163 0.67 -21.19 -3.59
CA LYS A 163 -0.29 -22.01 -4.31
C LYS A 163 0.25 -23.37 -4.77
N ASP A 164 1.46 -23.37 -5.34
CA ASP A 164 2.08 -24.57 -5.91
C ASP A 164 3.42 -24.92 -5.21
N ASN A 165 3.64 -24.43 -3.98
CA ASN A 165 4.90 -24.61 -3.28
C ASN A 165 4.72 -24.97 -1.79
N PRO A 166 4.60 -26.25 -1.44
CA PRO A 166 4.45 -26.71 -0.07
C PRO A 166 5.62 -26.32 0.86
N THR A 167 6.84 -26.21 0.30
CA THR A 167 8.02 -25.80 1.08
C THR A 167 7.93 -24.36 1.51
N LEU A 168 7.44 -23.49 0.63
CA LEU A 168 7.20 -22.09 0.95
C LEU A 168 6.03 -21.93 1.93
N ALA A 169 4.96 -22.70 1.75
CA ALA A 169 3.78 -22.67 2.62
C ALA A 169 4.15 -22.89 4.11
N LYS A 170 5.08 -23.82 4.42
CA LYS A 170 5.51 -24.13 5.79
C LYS A 170 6.17 -22.97 6.54
N LYS A 171 6.67 -21.96 5.83
CA LYS A 171 7.35 -20.80 6.39
C LYS A 171 6.73 -19.47 5.96
N SER A 172 5.49 -19.53 5.55
CA SER A 172 4.68 -18.35 5.16
C SER A 172 3.69 -18.01 6.25
N LYS A 173 3.58 -16.71 6.52
CA LYS A 173 2.55 -16.12 7.38
C LYS A 173 2.01 -14.87 6.69
N PHE A 174 0.84 -14.43 7.06
CA PHE A 174 0.37 -13.10 6.70
C PHE A 174 0.21 -12.25 7.95
N VAL A 175 0.46 -10.96 7.80
CA VAL A 175 0.22 -9.92 8.80
C VAL A 175 -0.38 -8.74 8.05
N CYS A 176 -1.63 -8.44 8.33
CA CYS A 176 -2.31 -7.33 7.67
C CYS A 176 -1.60 -6.01 7.96
N ASN A 177 -1.48 -5.14 6.96
CA ASN A 177 -1.01 -3.78 7.19
C ASN A 177 -1.93 -3.04 8.18
N GLY A 178 -1.34 -2.15 8.97
CA GLY A 178 -2.05 -1.36 9.97
C GLY A 178 -1.97 0.14 9.71
N LEU A 179 -2.98 0.86 10.21
CA LEU A 179 -3.00 2.32 10.28
C LEU A 179 -2.85 2.75 11.74
N ASP A 180 -2.13 3.84 11.96
CA ASP A 180 -2.21 4.53 13.24
C ASP A 180 -3.56 5.25 13.32
N VAL A 181 -4.47 4.60 14.04
CA VAL A 181 -5.84 5.12 14.20
C VAL A 181 -5.90 6.44 14.98
N LYS A 182 -4.82 6.78 15.72
CA LYS A 182 -4.70 8.02 16.48
C LYS A 182 -4.21 9.18 15.61
N ASP A 183 -3.55 8.90 14.50
CA ASP A 183 -3.04 9.94 13.58
C ASP A 183 -4.14 10.58 12.74
N LYS A 184 -5.34 9.97 12.69
CA LYS A 184 -6.47 10.61 12.03
C LYS A 184 -7.04 11.72 12.94
N PRO A 185 -6.93 13.00 12.54
CA PRO A 185 -7.51 14.08 13.31
C PRO A 185 -9.04 13.99 13.33
N ALA A 186 -9.65 14.57 14.36
CA ALA A 186 -11.09 14.74 14.36
C ALA A 186 -11.53 15.57 13.13
N PRO A 187 -12.67 15.23 12.51
CA PRO A 187 -13.18 15.99 11.38
C PRO A 187 -13.37 17.47 11.75
N ASN A 188 -12.85 18.36 10.92
CA ASN A 188 -13.09 19.80 11.03
C ASN A 188 -14.17 20.21 10.04
N LEU A 189 -15.33 20.66 10.53
CA LEU A 189 -16.47 21.01 9.69
C LEU A 189 -16.19 22.17 8.74
N ASP A 190 -15.40 23.16 9.16
CA ASP A 190 -15.05 24.32 8.32
C ASP A 190 -14.14 23.87 7.16
N ASP A 191 -13.15 23.00 7.44
CA ASP A 191 -12.28 22.44 6.40
C ASP A 191 -13.07 21.58 5.41
N ILE A 192 -13.99 20.74 5.91
CA ILE A 192 -14.87 19.91 5.07
C ILE A 192 -15.71 20.80 4.16
N GLN A 193 -16.36 21.83 4.73
CA GLN A 193 -17.21 22.75 3.97
C GLN A 193 -16.40 23.51 2.92
N LYS A 194 -15.21 23.97 3.29
CA LYS A 194 -14.28 24.66 2.38
C LYS A 194 -13.87 23.76 1.21
N ILE A 195 -13.45 22.52 1.49
CA ILE A 195 -13.07 21.56 0.43
C ILE A 195 -14.26 21.26 -0.46
N ARG A 196 -15.43 20.99 0.11
CA ARG A 196 -16.63 20.70 -0.67
C ARG A 196 -17.03 21.85 -1.56
N ASN A 197 -17.03 23.09 -1.06
CA ASN A 197 -17.47 24.26 -1.82
C ASN A 197 -16.42 24.76 -2.82
N GLU A 198 -15.14 24.91 -2.38
CA GLU A 198 -14.11 25.57 -3.17
C GLU A 198 -13.33 24.60 -4.08
N VAL A 199 -13.09 23.36 -3.60
CA VAL A 199 -12.30 22.37 -4.34
C VAL A 199 -13.20 21.44 -5.14
N PHE A 200 -14.20 20.83 -4.51
CA PHE A 200 -15.12 19.90 -5.18
C PHE A 200 -16.27 20.59 -5.90
N LYS A 201 -16.51 21.87 -5.60
CA LYS A 201 -17.58 22.69 -6.19
C LYS A 201 -18.95 22.00 -6.11
N VAL A 202 -19.26 21.47 -4.93
CA VAL A 202 -20.51 20.73 -4.65
C VAL A 202 -21.43 21.52 -3.73
N GLN A 203 -22.74 21.29 -3.88
CA GLN A 203 -23.76 21.81 -2.98
C GLN A 203 -23.86 20.94 -1.71
N PRO A 204 -24.47 21.43 -0.61
CA PRO A 204 -24.54 20.69 0.67
C PRO A 204 -25.17 19.29 0.56
N ASN A 205 -26.10 19.09 -0.37
CA ASN A 205 -26.80 17.82 -0.56
C ASN A 205 -26.22 16.93 -1.66
N ASP A 206 -25.17 17.39 -2.34
CA ASP A 206 -24.52 16.57 -3.37
C ASP A 206 -23.78 15.40 -2.73
N VAL A 207 -23.76 14.27 -3.43
CA VAL A 207 -22.98 13.08 -3.04
C VAL A 207 -21.65 13.10 -3.77
N VAL A 208 -20.57 12.95 -3.02
CA VAL A 208 -19.20 12.93 -3.56
C VAL A 208 -18.66 11.51 -3.56
N ILE A 209 -18.39 11.00 -4.75
CA ILE A 209 -17.67 9.74 -4.96
C ILE A 209 -16.20 10.07 -5.07
N GLY A 210 -15.33 9.40 -4.29
CA GLY A 210 -13.89 9.66 -4.30
C GLY A 210 -13.04 8.42 -4.57
N LEU A 211 -12.04 8.61 -5.43
CA LEU A 211 -10.93 7.67 -5.60
C LEU A 211 -9.64 8.38 -5.20
N VAL A 212 -8.96 7.85 -4.19
CA VAL A 212 -7.65 8.34 -3.74
C VAL A 212 -6.57 7.38 -4.22
N GLY A 213 -5.55 7.92 -4.88
CA GLY A 213 -4.41 7.13 -5.33
C GLY A 213 -3.71 7.71 -6.54
N ARG A 214 -2.53 7.19 -6.85
CA ARG A 214 -1.78 7.58 -8.05
C ARG A 214 -2.60 7.34 -9.31
N ILE A 215 -2.56 8.28 -10.24
CA ILE A 215 -3.20 8.12 -11.55
C ILE A 215 -2.26 7.26 -12.42
N ASN A 216 -2.67 6.04 -12.72
CA ASN A 216 -1.87 5.07 -13.48
C ASN A 216 -2.76 4.01 -14.15
N SER A 217 -2.13 3.05 -14.84
CA SER A 217 -2.84 2.04 -15.64
C SER A 217 -3.71 1.07 -14.83
N TRP A 218 -3.48 0.89 -13.52
CA TRP A 218 -4.09 -0.20 -12.76
C TRP A 218 -4.94 0.23 -11.55
N LYS A 219 -4.90 1.51 -11.14
CA LYS A 219 -5.75 2.03 -10.05
C LYS A 219 -7.22 2.23 -10.45
N GLY A 220 -7.53 2.09 -11.75
CA GLY A 220 -8.90 2.00 -12.24
C GLY A 220 -9.64 3.32 -12.40
N GLN A 221 -8.94 4.46 -12.53
CA GLN A 221 -9.58 5.76 -12.78
C GLN A 221 -10.49 5.73 -14.01
N GLN A 222 -10.03 5.12 -15.10
CA GLN A 222 -10.80 5.01 -16.33
C GLN A 222 -12.03 4.09 -16.18
N LEU A 223 -11.90 3.00 -15.40
CA LEU A 223 -13.02 2.09 -15.11
C LEU A 223 -14.09 2.81 -14.28
N LEU A 224 -13.67 3.60 -13.27
CA LEU A 224 -14.61 4.37 -12.45
C LEU A 224 -15.28 5.48 -13.28
N LEU A 225 -14.55 6.15 -14.16
CA LEU A 225 -15.12 7.15 -15.06
C LEU A 225 -16.19 6.55 -15.97
N GLU A 226 -15.92 5.35 -16.54
CA GLU A 226 -16.90 4.64 -17.35
C GLU A 226 -18.13 4.23 -16.54
N ALA A 227 -17.95 3.72 -15.33
CA ALA A 227 -19.07 3.41 -14.43
C ALA A 227 -19.88 4.66 -14.09
N PHE A 228 -19.20 5.77 -13.79
CA PHE A 228 -19.85 7.04 -13.48
C PHE A 228 -20.62 7.60 -14.67
N SER A 229 -20.12 7.50 -15.90
CA SER A 229 -20.82 7.96 -17.11
C SER A 229 -22.18 7.28 -17.30
N LYS A 230 -22.34 6.02 -16.84
CA LYS A 230 -23.60 5.27 -16.94
C LYS A 230 -24.68 5.77 -15.97
N ILE A 231 -24.27 6.33 -14.83
CA ILE A 231 -25.17 6.74 -13.75
C ILE A 231 -25.30 8.27 -13.62
N ALA A 232 -24.43 9.03 -14.24
CA ALA A 232 -24.37 10.49 -14.08
C ALA A 232 -25.70 11.20 -14.41
N ASN A 233 -26.40 10.77 -15.47
CA ASN A 233 -27.69 11.37 -15.84
C ASN A 233 -28.83 10.97 -14.89
N LEU A 234 -28.76 9.83 -14.23
CA LEU A 234 -29.73 9.36 -13.26
C LEU A 234 -29.57 10.08 -11.92
N HIS A 235 -28.36 10.53 -11.60
CA HIS A 235 -27.99 11.17 -10.34
C HIS A 235 -27.36 12.55 -10.57
N PRO A 236 -28.15 13.59 -10.89
CA PRO A 236 -27.61 14.93 -11.20
C PRO A 236 -26.84 15.57 -10.04
N ASN A 237 -27.12 15.20 -8.80
CA ASN A 237 -26.49 15.72 -7.59
C ASN A 237 -25.26 14.91 -7.15
N VAL A 238 -24.58 14.21 -8.07
CA VAL A 238 -23.39 13.42 -7.74
C VAL A 238 -22.18 13.97 -8.46
N LYS A 239 -21.06 14.09 -7.76
CA LYS A 239 -19.75 14.45 -8.32
C LYS A 239 -18.77 13.31 -8.12
N LEU A 240 -17.84 13.19 -9.06
CA LEU A 240 -16.72 12.26 -8.98
C LEU A 240 -15.43 13.03 -8.75
N VAL A 241 -14.66 12.64 -7.76
CA VAL A 241 -13.38 13.28 -7.41
C VAL A 241 -12.25 12.25 -7.45
N TYR A 242 -11.22 12.54 -8.22
CA TYR A 242 -9.94 11.83 -8.19
C TYR A 242 -8.93 12.64 -7.36
N ILE A 243 -8.27 12.02 -6.40
CA ILE A 243 -7.27 12.68 -5.55
C ILE A 243 -5.94 11.94 -5.69
N GLY A 244 -4.98 12.60 -6.32
CA GLY A 244 -3.65 12.05 -6.59
C GLY A 244 -3.11 12.56 -7.91
N SER A 245 -1.86 12.21 -8.19
CA SER A 245 -1.16 12.60 -9.42
C SER A 245 -0.56 11.38 -10.10
N ALA A 246 -0.23 11.51 -11.37
CA ALA A 246 0.55 10.52 -12.08
C ALA A 246 1.99 10.45 -11.51
N PRO A 247 2.67 9.29 -11.57
CA PRO A 247 4.07 9.21 -11.23
C PRO A 247 4.92 10.09 -12.17
N PRO A 248 6.10 10.58 -11.72
CA PRO A 248 7.00 11.32 -12.59
C PRO A 248 7.31 10.58 -13.90
N ASN A 249 7.31 11.30 -15.01
CA ASN A 249 7.45 10.80 -16.39
C ASN A 249 6.31 9.88 -16.87
N GLN A 250 5.14 9.93 -16.23
CA GLN A 250 3.93 9.20 -16.62
C GLN A 250 2.69 10.14 -16.63
N GLU A 251 2.90 11.44 -16.82
CA GLU A 251 1.88 12.48 -16.84
C GLU A 251 0.83 12.25 -17.93
N PHE A 252 1.18 11.45 -18.94
CA PHE A 252 0.25 11.05 -20.01
C PHE A 252 -1.03 10.36 -19.47
N PHE A 253 -0.98 9.69 -18.31
CA PHE A 253 -2.19 9.11 -17.71
C PHE A 253 -3.21 10.18 -17.27
N GLU A 254 -2.75 11.35 -16.81
CA GLU A 254 -3.63 12.47 -16.47
C GLU A 254 -4.23 13.10 -17.74
N ILE A 255 -3.44 13.22 -18.80
CA ILE A 255 -3.90 13.75 -20.09
C ILE A 255 -4.99 12.84 -20.65
N GLU A 256 -4.73 11.53 -20.75
CA GLU A 256 -5.72 10.54 -21.23
C GLU A 256 -7.00 10.54 -20.39
N LEU A 257 -6.88 10.69 -19.06
CA LEU A 257 -8.04 10.77 -18.17
C LEU A 257 -8.88 12.03 -18.45
N ASN A 258 -8.24 13.21 -18.60
CA ASN A 258 -8.92 14.45 -18.92
C ASN A 258 -9.62 14.41 -20.30
N GLU A 259 -8.95 13.87 -21.32
CA GLU A 259 -9.55 13.68 -22.63
C GLU A 259 -10.81 12.81 -22.58
N LYS A 260 -10.74 11.72 -21.79
CA LYS A 260 -11.88 10.83 -21.61
C LYS A 260 -13.02 11.47 -20.81
N ILE A 261 -12.72 12.28 -19.79
CA ILE A 261 -13.73 13.08 -19.06
C ILE A 261 -14.47 14.00 -20.03
N ALA A 262 -13.73 14.72 -20.90
CA ALA A 262 -14.31 15.61 -21.91
C ALA A 262 -15.18 14.84 -22.92
N SER A 263 -14.72 13.67 -23.38
CA SER A 263 -15.45 12.83 -24.36
C SER A 263 -16.81 12.33 -23.83
N TYR A 264 -16.94 12.17 -22.51
CA TYR A 264 -18.21 11.83 -21.87
C TYR A 264 -19.08 13.06 -21.50
N ASN A 265 -18.64 14.28 -21.81
CA ASN A 265 -19.28 15.53 -21.40
C ASN A 265 -19.43 15.66 -19.87
N LEU A 266 -18.44 15.19 -19.11
CA LEU A 266 -18.46 15.15 -17.64
C LEU A 266 -17.53 16.18 -16.98
N SER A 267 -16.96 17.14 -17.73
CA SER A 267 -16.00 18.13 -17.23
C SER A 267 -16.50 18.93 -16.02
N GLU A 268 -17.81 19.20 -15.93
CA GLU A 268 -18.43 19.90 -14.79
C GLU A 268 -18.77 18.97 -13.60
N ARG A 269 -18.62 17.65 -13.80
CA ARG A 269 -19.04 16.62 -12.84
C ARG A 269 -17.88 15.83 -12.27
N VAL A 270 -16.70 15.92 -12.87
CA VAL A 270 -15.50 15.18 -12.48
C VAL A 270 -14.38 16.16 -12.15
N ILE A 271 -13.81 16.03 -10.98
CA ILE A 271 -12.73 16.88 -10.48
C ILE A 271 -11.47 16.05 -10.26
N ILE A 272 -10.33 16.54 -10.72
CA ILE A 272 -9.01 15.96 -10.41
C ILE A 272 -8.31 16.91 -9.45
N VAL A 273 -8.00 16.41 -8.27
CA VAL A 273 -7.21 17.10 -7.25
C VAL A 273 -5.81 16.48 -7.23
N PRO A 274 -4.75 17.26 -7.38
CA PRO A 274 -3.38 16.74 -7.30
C PRO A 274 -3.10 16.04 -5.97
N PHE A 275 -1.97 15.34 -5.89
CA PHE A 275 -1.50 14.67 -4.68
C PHE A 275 -1.59 15.60 -3.45
N GLN A 276 -2.10 15.05 -2.35
CA GLN A 276 -2.28 15.75 -1.08
C GLN A 276 -1.46 15.04 0.01
N GLU A 277 -0.65 15.79 0.72
CA GLU A 277 0.13 15.27 1.84
C GLU A 277 -0.78 14.90 3.02
N ASN A 278 -1.70 15.81 3.38
CA ASN A 278 -2.75 15.54 4.35
C ASN A 278 -4.03 15.10 3.66
N ILE A 279 -4.24 13.79 3.57
CA ILE A 279 -5.40 13.21 2.89
C ILE A 279 -6.66 13.19 3.76
N TRP A 280 -6.53 13.29 5.09
CA TRP A 280 -7.65 13.06 6.00
C TRP A 280 -8.82 14.02 5.79
N ARG A 281 -8.53 15.33 5.62
CA ARG A 281 -9.57 16.33 5.34
C ARG A 281 -10.32 16.08 4.02
N PHE A 282 -9.67 15.45 3.05
CA PHE A 282 -10.30 15.05 1.79
C PHE A 282 -11.17 13.81 1.99
N TRP A 283 -10.69 12.81 2.73
CA TRP A 283 -11.52 11.68 3.11
C TRP A 283 -12.77 12.12 3.85
N ASP A 284 -12.66 13.05 4.80
CA ASP A 284 -13.81 13.57 5.53
C ASP A 284 -14.84 14.28 4.60
N SER A 285 -14.38 14.83 3.45
CA SER A 285 -15.21 15.54 2.47
C SER A 285 -15.87 14.65 1.41
N ILE A 286 -15.51 13.35 1.32
CA ILE A 286 -16.07 12.34 0.42
C ILE A 286 -17.24 11.63 1.11
N ASP A 287 -18.21 11.14 0.33
CA ASP A 287 -19.36 10.36 0.83
C ASP A 287 -19.24 8.87 0.55
N ILE A 288 -18.64 8.49 -0.59
CA ILE A 288 -18.45 7.11 -1.02
C ILE A 288 -17.01 6.95 -1.51
N ALA A 289 -16.25 6.05 -0.91
CA ALA A 289 -14.91 5.71 -1.38
C ALA A 289 -14.96 4.57 -2.41
N VAL A 290 -14.18 4.71 -3.48
CA VAL A 290 -14.10 3.68 -4.53
C VAL A 290 -12.66 3.25 -4.74
N VAL A 291 -12.41 1.93 -4.73
CA VAL A 291 -11.09 1.32 -4.98
C VAL A 291 -11.22 0.33 -6.15
N PRO A 292 -11.26 0.85 -7.40
CA PRO A 292 -11.63 0.06 -8.57
C PRO A 292 -10.41 -0.52 -9.28
N SER A 293 -9.38 -0.91 -8.54
CA SER A 293 -8.13 -1.41 -9.09
C SER A 293 -8.38 -2.52 -10.10
N THR A 294 -7.77 -2.41 -11.29
CA THR A 294 -7.94 -3.37 -12.40
C THR A 294 -7.03 -4.59 -12.28
N GLU A 295 -6.01 -4.49 -11.43
CA GLU A 295 -5.13 -5.60 -11.04
C GLU A 295 -5.26 -5.86 -9.53
N PRO A 296 -5.02 -7.12 -9.06
CA PRO A 296 -5.14 -7.45 -7.65
C PRO A 296 -4.23 -6.61 -6.76
N GLU A 297 -4.83 -5.86 -5.84
CA GLU A 297 -4.07 -5.16 -4.80
C GLU A 297 -3.56 -6.15 -3.76
N PRO A 298 -2.30 -6.05 -3.34
CA PRO A 298 -1.79 -6.91 -2.28
C PRO A 298 -2.56 -6.78 -0.96
N PHE A 299 -2.95 -5.55 -0.59
CA PHE A 299 -3.74 -5.28 0.62
C PHE A 299 -4.85 -4.25 0.42
N GLY A 300 -4.52 -3.03 -0.05
CA GLY A 300 -5.49 -1.96 -0.25
C GLY A 300 -5.54 -0.96 0.91
N MET A 301 -4.42 -0.34 1.26
CA MET A 301 -4.33 0.69 2.31
C MET A 301 -5.40 1.77 2.20
N VAL A 302 -5.69 2.21 0.98
CA VAL A 302 -6.68 3.25 0.69
C VAL A 302 -8.10 2.85 1.16
N ALA A 303 -8.44 1.55 1.12
CA ALA A 303 -9.72 1.07 1.62
C ALA A 303 -9.83 1.24 3.14
N ILE A 304 -8.78 0.89 3.89
CA ILE A 304 -8.80 1.05 5.36
C ILE A 304 -8.67 2.51 5.78
N GLU A 305 -8.00 3.37 5.00
CA GLU A 305 -8.01 4.83 5.22
C GLU A 305 -9.43 5.40 5.09
N ALA A 306 -10.16 5.03 4.03
CA ALA A 306 -11.55 5.43 3.83
C ALA A 306 -12.46 4.94 4.96
N MET A 307 -12.29 3.69 5.39
CA MET A 307 -13.04 3.11 6.51
C MET A 307 -12.74 3.84 7.83
N LEU A 308 -11.47 4.21 8.10
CA LEU A 308 -11.11 5.00 9.28
C LEU A 308 -11.76 6.39 9.26
N ALA A 309 -12.02 6.94 8.07
CA ALA A 309 -12.78 8.16 7.87
C ALA A 309 -14.32 7.92 7.83
N LYS A 310 -14.79 6.73 8.23
CA LYS A 310 -16.21 6.34 8.23
C LYS A 310 -16.87 6.42 6.86
N LYS A 311 -16.14 6.08 5.80
CA LYS A 311 -16.70 6.04 4.45
C LYS A 311 -16.99 4.60 4.04
N PRO A 312 -18.17 4.31 3.45
CA PRO A 312 -18.44 3.04 2.81
C PRO A 312 -17.50 2.87 1.62
N VAL A 313 -17.03 1.64 1.39
CA VAL A 313 -16.05 1.36 0.33
C VAL A 313 -16.65 0.47 -0.75
N VAL A 314 -16.61 0.91 -2.00
CA VAL A 314 -16.88 0.07 -3.17
C VAL A 314 -15.53 -0.36 -3.76
N ALA A 315 -15.21 -1.64 -3.73
CA ALA A 315 -13.90 -2.15 -4.12
C ALA A 315 -13.98 -3.31 -5.11
N ALA A 316 -12.93 -3.49 -5.92
CA ALA A 316 -12.83 -4.62 -6.84
C ALA A 316 -12.70 -5.95 -6.07
N ASN A 317 -13.45 -6.97 -6.47
CA ASN A 317 -13.50 -8.29 -5.82
C ASN A 317 -12.28 -9.14 -6.19
N HIS A 318 -11.09 -8.68 -5.83
CA HIS A 318 -9.83 -9.40 -6.00
C HIS A 318 -8.72 -8.88 -5.06
N GLY A 319 -7.66 -9.70 -4.89
CA GLY A 319 -6.53 -9.36 -4.04
C GLY A 319 -6.95 -9.15 -2.58
N GLY A 320 -6.15 -8.39 -1.84
CA GLY A 320 -6.39 -8.08 -0.43
C GLY A 320 -7.66 -7.25 -0.16
N LEU A 321 -8.25 -6.62 -1.19
CA LEU A 321 -9.52 -5.90 -1.04
C LEU A 321 -10.66 -6.81 -0.58
N THR A 322 -10.61 -8.10 -0.92
CA THR A 322 -11.59 -9.10 -0.47
C THR A 322 -11.51 -9.41 1.03
N GLU A 323 -10.39 -9.05 1.65
CA GLU A 323 -10.17 -9.20 3.09
C GLU A 323 -10.46 -7.90 3.85
N THR A 324 -10.26 -6.76 3.20
CA THR A 324 -10.50 -5.46 3.83
C THR A 324 -11.98 -5.09 3.82
N VAL A 325 -12.67 -5.25 2.68
CA VAL A 325 -14.07 -4.88 2.48
C VAL A 325 -14.98 -6.10 2.69
N VAL A 326 -15.99 -5.94 3.55
CA VAL A 326 -17.04 -6.96 3.78
C VAL A 326 -18.32 -6.50 3.10
N THR A 327 -18.75 -7.28 2.09
CA THR A 327 -19.97 -6.98 1.31
C THR A 327 -21.20 -6.94 2.20
N ASN A 328 -22.04 -5.91 2.03
CA ASN A 328 -23.23 -5.60 2.81
C ASN A 328 -22.97 -5.23 4.30
N GLU A 329 -21.70 -5.02 4.67
CA GLU A 329 -21.36 -4.56 6.03
C GLU A 329 -20.55 -3.27 6.01
N THR A 330 -19.41 -3.24 5.30
CA THR A 330 -18.53 -2.08 5.22
C THR A 330 -18.52 -1.43 3.84
N GLY A 331 -19.21 -2.04 2.89
CA GLY A 331 -19.29 -1.60 1.50
C GLY A 331 -19.76 -2.69 0.55
N PHE A 332 -19.30 -2.61 -0.69
CA PHE A 332 -19.58 -3.61 -1.72
C PHE A 332 -18.31 -4.04 -2.45
N LEU A 333 -18.26 -5.33 -2.80
CA LEU A 333 -17.27 -5.87 -3.73
C LEU A 333 -17.93 -6.02 -5.11
N PHE A 334 -17.40 -5.35 -6.12
CA PHE A 334 -17.90 -5.46 -7.49
C PHE A 334 -17.00 -6.38 -8.34
N LYS A 335 -17.54 -6.91 -9.43
CA LYS A 335 -16.82 -7.81 -10.34
C LYS A 335 -15.66 -7.06 -11.02
N PRO A 336 -14.41 -7.52 -10.89
CA PRO A 336 -13.23 -6.82 -11.43
C PRO A 336 -13.35 -6.52 -12.92
N ASN A 337 -12.91 -5.33 -13.33
CA ASN A 337 -12.94 -4.83 -14.71
C ASN A 337 -14.36 -4.75 -15.33
N ASP A 338 -15.40 -4.67 -14.51
CA ASP A 338 -16.80 -4.56 -14.93
C ASP A 338 -17.40 -3.22 -14.47
N SER A 339 -17.45 -2.25 -15.40
CA SER A 339 -17.98 -0.90 -15.12
C SER A 339 -19.48 -0.91 -14.81
N GLN A 340 -20.24 -1.91 -15.29
CA GLN A 340 -21.67 -2.04 -14.98
C GLN A 340 -21.87 -2.48 -13.54
N SER A 341 -21.16 -3.54 -13.11
CA SER A 341 -21.19 -4.01 -11.72
C SER A 341 -20.72 -2.92 -10.74
N LEU A 342 -19.72 -2.12 -11.12
CA LEU A 342 -19.27 -0.97 -10.34
C LEU A 342 -20.33 0.12 -10.23
N ALA A 343 -20.98 0.46 -11.34
CA ALA A 343 -22.05 1.47 -11.40
C ALA A 343 -23.22 1.07 -10.50
N GLU A 344 -23.66 -0.18 -10.55
CA GLU A 344 -24.73 -0.72 -9.72
C GLU A 344 -24.42 -0.64 -8.23
N ALA A 345 -23.20 -1.05 -7.82
CA ALA A 345 -22.75 -0.98 -6.43
C ALA A 345 -22.71 0.47 -5.90
N ILE A 346 -22.27 1.42 -6.73
CA ILE A 346 -22.23 2.84 -6.39
C ILE A 346 -23.65 3.39 -6.26
N SER A 347 -24.56 3.10 -7.21
CA SER A 347 -25.93 3.60 -7.22
C SER A 347 -26.69 3.23 -5.93
N ILE A 348 -26.54 2.00 -5.43
CA ILE A 348 -27.12 1.58 -4.15
C ILE A 348 -26.71 2.52 -3.00
N LEU A 349 -25.45 2.94 -2.97
CA LEU A 349 -24.95 3.84 -1.93
C LEU A 349 -25.32 5.30 -2.18
N ILE A 350 -25.53 5.73 -3.41
CA ILE A 350 -26.05 7.07 -3.73
C ILE A 350 -27.48 7.23 -3.19
N ASP A 351 -28.32 6.22 -3.41
CA ASP A 351 -29.74 6.27 -3.10
C ASP A 351 -30.05 6.05 -1.62
N ASP A 352 -29.15 5.36 -0.87
CA ASP A 352 -29.40 4.97 0.50
C ASP A 352 -28.38 5.63 1.47
N LYS A 353 -28.72 6.82 1.99
CA LYS A 353 -27.92 7.54 2.98
C LYS A 353 -27.74 6.76 4.28
N ILE A 354 -28.77 6.02 4.71
CA ILE A 354 -28.72 5.25 5.96
C ILE A 354 -27.69 4.14 5.83
N LYS A 355 -27.72 3.44 4.69
CA LYS A 355 -26.74 2.40 4.37
C LYS A 355 -25.32 2.96 4.28
N ARG A 356 -25.11 4.12 3.64
CA ARG A 356 -23.80 4.80 3.60
C ARG A 356 -23.25 5.01 5.00
N THR A 357 -24.08 5.58 5.89
CA THR A 357 -23.67 5.86 7.28
C THR A 357 -23.37 4.56 8.03
N SER A 358 -24.27 3.58 7.97
CA SER A 358 -24.10 2.28 8.64
C SER A 358 -22.83 1.56 8.18
N PHE A 359 -22.56 1.52 6.88
CA PHE A 359 -21.35 0.85 6.36
C PHE A 359 -20.08 1.61 6.75
N GLY A 360 -20.13 2.92 6.79
CA GLY A 360 -19.02 3.75 7.26
C GLY A 360 -18.66 3.48 8.72
N GLU A 361 -19.66 3.42 9.62
CA GLU A 361 -19.45 3.11 11.04
C GLU A 361 -18.88 1.68 11.23
N LYS A 362 -19.44 0.68 10.57
CA LYS A 362 -18.90 -0.69 10.61
C LYS A 362 -17.49 -0.77 10.05
N GLY A 363 -17.19 -0.01 8.99
CA GLY A 363 -15.84 0.11 8.44
C GLY A 363 -14.85 0.65 9.46
N TYR A 364 -15.23 1.71 10.17
CA TYR A 364 -14.44 2.32 11.23
C TYR A 364 -14.14 1.32 12.36
N GLU A 365 -15.17 0.63 12.86
CA GLU A 365 -15.00 -0.43 13.89
C GLU A 365 -14.06 -1.53 13.39
N ARG A 366 -14.21 -1.96 12.13
CA ARG A 366 -13.36 -3.00 11.53
C ARG A 366 -11.89 -2.60 11.49
N VAL A 367 -11.56 -1.34 11.16
CA VAL A 367 -10.18 -0.86 11.17
C VAL A 367 -9.58 -0.96 12.56
N HIS A 368 -10.29 -0.54 13.60
CA HIS A 368 -9.81 -0.62 14.98
C HIS A 368 -9.58 -2.06 15.44
N LEU A 369 -10.45 -2.99 15.03
CA LEU A 369 -10.35 -4.40 15.46
C LEU A 369 -9.28 -5.19 14.70
N TYR A 370 -9.06 -4.91 13.41
CA TYR A 370 -8.28 -5.80 12.55
C TYR A 370 -7.08 -5.13 11.90
N PHE A 371 -7.09 -3.80 11.73
CA PHE A 371 -6.11 -3.08 10.92
C PHE A 371 -5.46 -1.91 11.68
N SER A 372 -5.39 -1.99 13.01
CA SER A 372 -4.64 -1.01 13.80
C SER A 372 -3.13 -1.24 13.70
N LEU A 373 -2.35 -0.17 13.80
CA LEU A 373 -0.89 -0.24 13.79
C LEU A 373 -0.37 -1.03 14.99
N GLU A 374 -0.99 -0.89 16.15
CA GLU A 374 -0.63 -1.64 17.36
C GLU A 374 -0.71 -3.15 17.13
N LYS A 375 -1.78 -3.63 16.46
CA LYS A 375 -1.94 -5.05 16.12
C LYS A 375 -0.88 -5.50 15.12
N HIS A 376 -0.65 -4.74 14.07
CA HIS A 376 0.39 -5.02 13.08
C HIS A 376 1.77 -5.17 13.74
N VAL A 377 2.15 -4.24 14.60
CA VAL A 377 3.42 -4.26 15.33
C VAL A 377 3.51 -5.50 16.23
N ALA A 378 2.47 -5.78 17.05
CA ALA A 378 2.46 -6.91 17.96
C ALA A 378 2.60 -8.27 17.24
N GLU A 379 1.96 -8.42 16.05
CA GLU A 379 2.09 -9.62 15.25
C GLU A 379 3.51 -9.79 14.70
N PHE A 380 4.17 -8.72 14.24
CA PHE A 380 5.58 -8.77 13.81
C PHE A 380 6.54 -9.00 14.97
N GLU A 381 6.32 -8.40 16.13
CA GLU A 381 7.15 -8.66 17.31
C GLU A 381 7.07 -10.12 17.73
N THR A 382 5.89 -10.75 17.69
CA THR A 382 5.71 -12.20 17.90
C THR A 382 6.52 -13.04 16.90
N ILE A 383 6.56 -12.61 15.63
CA ILE A 383 7.37 -13.27 14.62
C ILE A 383 8.87 -13.11 14.91
N PHE A 384 9.31 -11.91 15.33
CA PHE A 384 10.70 -11.67 15.70
C PHE A 384 11.13 -12.53 16.89
N GLU A 385 10.31 -12.61 17.92
CA GLU A 385 10.55 -13.47 19.10
C GLU A 385 10.66 -14.95 18.69
N THR A 386 9.76 -15.42 17.82
CA THR A 386 9.83 -16.80 17.27
C THR A 386 11.13 -17.06 16.52
N LEU A 387 11.56 -16.11 15.68
CA LEU A 387 12.82 -16.26 14.92
C LEU A 387 14.06 -16.23 15.82
N LEU A 388 14.03 -15.44 16.90
CA LEU A 388 15.15 -15.32 17.82
C LEU A 388 15.33 -16.55 18.71
N ASN A 389 14.24 -17.30 18.94
CA ASN A 389 14.22 -18.49 19.81
C ASN A 389 14.37 -19.82 19.01
N SER A 390 14.33 -19.78 17.68
CA SER A 390 14.55 -20.92 16.78
C SER A 390 16.01 -21.01 16.32
#